data_ebbd8dde830f68188ddfb4408982809e
#
_entry.id   ebbd8dde830f68188ddfb4408982809e
#
_cell.length_a   1.000
_cell.length_b   1.000
_cell.length_c   1.000
_cell.angle_alpha   90.00
_cell.angle_beta   90.00
_cell.angle_gamma   90.00
#
_symmetry.space_group_name_H-M   'P 1'
#
loop_
_entity.id
_entity.type
_entity.pdbx_description
1 polymer ?
#
loop_
_entity_poly.entity_id
_entity_poly.type
_entity_poly.pdbx_seq_one_letter_code
_entity_poly.pdbx_strand_id
1 'polypeptide(L)'
;MPLVTSKEMLLDAQKGNYAVGAFNAENMEMVKAIIQAAEELKAPVMIQTTPSTVKYGTLETFFGIVSAEAAKATVPVCLHLDHGSSFELAMQAI
;
A
#
# COMPACT_ATOMS: atom_id res chain seq x y z
N MET A 1 6.00 -11.01 -4.89
CA MET A 1 4.92 -10.58 -5.81
C MET A 1 5.01 -9.08 -6.00
N PRO A 2 4.90 -8.54 -7.21
CA PRO A 2 4.91 -7.09 -7.38
C PRO A 2 3.66 -6.44 -6.82
N LEU A 3 3.67 -5.11 -6.70
CA LEU A 3 2.49 -4.35 -6.32
C LEU A 3 1.32 -4.66 -7.25
N VAL A 4 0.13 -4.67 -6.68
CA VAL A 4 -1.12 -4.84 -7.43
C VAL A 4 -1.98 -3.59 -7.29
N THR A 5 -2.93 -3.42 -8.21
CA THR A 5 -3.92 -2.36 -8.08
C THR A 5 -5.01 -2.77 -7.10
N SER A 6 -5.75 -1.79 -6.60
CA SER A 6 -6.84 -2.07 -5.65
C SER A 6 -8.04 -2.78 -6.29
N LYS A 7 -8.20 -2.70 -7.61
CA LYS A 7 -9.39 -3.20 -8.29
C LYS A 7 -9.62 -4.69 -8.04
N GLU A 8 -8.66 -5.53 -8.42
CA GLU A 8 -8.80 -6.98 -8.25
C GLU A 8 -8.84 -7.37 -6.77
N MET A 9 -8.02 -6.73 -5.95
CA MET A 9 -7.97 -6.96 -4.51
C MET A 9 -9.35 -6.73 -3.87
N LEU A 10 -10.02 -5.63 -4.21
CA LEU A 10 -11.32 -5.29 -3.65
C LEU A 10 -12.45 -6.15 -4.23
N LEU A 11 -12.36 -6.51 -5.50
CA LEU A 11 -13.35 -7.43 -6.09
C LEU A 11 -13.28 -8.81 -5.45
N ASP A 12 -12.09 -9.32 -5.18
CA ASP A 12 -11.92 -10.60 -4.50
C ASP A 12 -12.46 -10.53 -3.07
N ALA A 13 -12.21 -9.43 -2.38
CA ALA A 13 -12.73 -9.22 -1.03
C ALA A 13 -14.27 -9.19 -1.02
N GLN A 14 -14.87 -8.51 -1.99
CA GLN A 14 -16.31 -8.46 -2.12
C GLN A 14 -16.91 -9.85 -2.37
N LYS A 15 -16.32 -10.63 -3.26
CA LYS A 15 -16.76 -12.00 -3.53
C LYS A 15 -16.59 -12.91 -2.32
N GLY A 16 -15.51 -12.73 -1.56
CA GLY A 16 -15.20 -13.54 -0.41
C GLY A 16 -15.84 -13.08 0.89
N ASN A 17 -16.56 -11.96 0.86
CA ASN A 17 -17.22 -11.38 2.05
C ASN A 17 -16.22 -11.07 3.17
N TYR A 18 -15.07 -10.44 2.82
CA TYR A 18 -14.10 -9.97 3.80
C TYR A 18 -13.66 -8.55 3.47
N ALA A 19 -13.06 -7.88 4.44
CA ALA A 19 -12.49 -6.55 4.26
C ALA A 19 -10.98 -6.64 4.10
N VAL A 20 -10.41 -5.68 3.36
CA VAL A 20 -8.96 -5.53 3.23
C VAL A 20 -8.52 -4.42 4.17
N GLY A 21 -7.55 -4.70 5.03
CA GLY A 21 -6.97 -3.69 5.90
C GLY A 21 -6.10 -2.71 5.12
N ALA A 22 -6.19 -1.43 5.46
CA ALA A 22 -5.39 -0.37 4.87
C ALA A 22 -4.68 0.38 6.00
N PHE A 23 -3.35 0.32 6.03
CA PHE A 23 -2.57 0.79 7.17
C PHE A 23 -1.57 1.85 6.73
N ASN A 24 -1.50 2.93 7.49
CA ASN A 24 -0.57 4.02 7.23
C ASN A 24 0.85 3.62 7.57
N ALA A 25 1.79 3.95 6.69
CA ALA A 25 3.22 3.75 6.93
C ALA A 25 3.94 5.08 6.74
N GLU A 26 4.81 5.42 7.68
CA GLU A 26 5.59 6.65 7.69
C GLU A 26 7.07 6.40 7.37
N ASN A 27 7.51 5.14 7.41
CA ASN A 27 8.91 4.78 7.20
C ASN A 27 9.04 3.33 6.73
N MET A 28 10.26 2.93 6.44
CA MET A 28 10.58 1.58 5.96
C MET A 28 10.21 0.50 6.99
N GLU A 29 10.47 0.76 8.26
CA GLU A 29 10.22 -0.21 9.33
C GLU A 29 8.73 -0.52 9.46
N MET A 30 7.88 0.49 9.32
CA MET A 30 6.44 0.31 9.34
C MET A 30 5.96 -0.49 8.13
N VAL A 31 6.50 -0.22 6.94
CA VAL A 31 6.18 -0.99 5.73
C VAL A 31 6.54 -2.46 5.93
N LYS A 32 7.73 -2.74 6.43
CA LYS A 32 8.18 -4.12 6.69
C LYS A 32 7.27 -4.83 7.69
N ALA A 33 6.88 -4.15 8.76
CA ALA A 33 6.02 -4.75 9.78
C ALA A 33 4.62 -5.07 9.24
N ILE A 34 4.05 -4.17 8.46
CA ILE A 34 2.72 -4.38 7.86
C ILE A 34 2.74 -5.57 6.91
N ILE A 35 3.74 -5.64 6.03
CA ILE A 35 3.85 -6.73 5.05
C ILE A 35 4.13 -8.06 5.77
N GLN A 36 4.97 -8.05 6.81
CA GLN A 36 5.23 -9.25 7.58
C GLN A 36 3.95 -9.80 8.22
N ALA A 37 3.15 -8.92 8.82
CA ALA A 37 1.87 -9.34 9.41
C ALA A 37 0.92 -9.91 8.35
N ALA A 38 0.86 -9.29 7.18
CA ALA A 38 0.03 -9.78 6.07
C ALA A 38 0.50 -11.16 5.61
N GLU A 39 1.81 -11.38 5.52
CA GLU A 39 2.38 -12.69 5.17
C GLU A 39 2.00 -13.77 6.20
N GLU A 40 2.13 -13.46 7.48
CA GLU A 40 1.81 -14.40 8.55
C GLU A 40 0.34 -14.79 8.54
N LEU A 41 -0.54 -13.84 8.23
CA LEU A 41 -1.98 -14.05 8.18
C LEU A 41 -2.48 -14.50 6.81
N LYS A 42 -1.61 -14.54 5.82
CA LYS A 42 -1.95 -14.85 4.43
C LYS A 42 -3.09 -13.97 3.90
N ALA A 43 -3.00 -12.68 4.19
CA ALA A 43 -4.02 -11.70 3.87
C ALA A 43 -3.51 -10.66 2.88
N PRO A 44 -4.32 -10.22 1.91
CA PRO A 44 -3.98 -9.05 1.12
C PRO A 44 -3.96 -7.80 2.00
N VAL A 45 -3.18 -6.80 1.62
CA VAL A 45 -3.03 -5.60 2.43
C VAL A 45 -2.85 -4.36 1.56
N MET A 46 -3.38 -3.23 2.01
CA MET A 46 -3.07 -1.92 1.46
C MET A 46 -2.14 -1.18 2.40
N ILE A 47 -1.13 -0.54 1.83
CA ILE A 47 -0.26 0.37 2.55
C ILE A 47 -0.61 1.78 2.10
N GLN A 48 -0.90 2.66 3.04
CA GLN A 48 -1.34 4.01 2.77
C GLN A 48 -0.28 5.03 3.13
N THR A 49 -0.21 6.08 2.32
CA THR A 49 0.53 7.30 2.63
C THR A 49 -0.42 8.48 2.55
N THR A 50 -0.19 9.49 3.39
CA THR A 50 -0.97 10.73 3.38
C THR A 50 -0.15 11.85 2.73
N PRO A 51 -0.75 13.01 2.39
CA PRO A 51 0.02 14.13 1.86
C PRO A 51 1.18 14.57 2.77
N SER A 52 1.02 14.50 4.09
CA SER A 52 2.11 14.84 5.02
C SER A 52 3.26 13.83 4.95
N THR A 53 2.95 12.55 4.82
CA THR A 53 3.95 11.50 4.66
C THR A 53 4.71 11.69 3.35
N VAL A 54 4.00 11.99 2.27
CA VAL A 54 4.59 12.25 0.95
C VAL A 54 5.46 13.49 0.99
N LYS A 55 5.05 14.53 1.68
CA LYS A 55 5.85 15.76 1.84
C LYS A 55 7.16 15.48 2.56
N TYR A 56 7.12 14.60 3.57
CA TYR A 56 8.29 14.20 4.33
C TYR A 56 9.25 13.34 3.50
N GLY A 57 8.75 12.27 2.87
CA GLY A 57 9.58 11.23 2.29
C GLY A 57 9.59 11.13 0.77
N THR A 58 8.76 11.88 0.08
CA THR A 58 8.49 11.90 -1.37
C THR A 58 7.73 10.67 -1.88
N LEU A 59 7.05 10.85 -3.01
CA LEU A 59 6.33 9.77 -3.69
C LEU A 59 7.28 8.67 -4.14
N GLU A 60 8.41 9.06 -4.73
CA GLU A 60 9.40 8.12 -5.27
C GLU A 60 9.99 7.24 -4.18
N THR A 61 10.30 7.82 -3.03
CA THR A 61 10.88 7.07 -1.92
C THR A 61 9.89 6.04 -1.39
N PHE A 62 8.64 6.44 -1.14
CA PHE A 62 7.63 5.50 -0.65
C PHE A 62 7.28 4.43 -1.68
N PHE A 63 7.17 4.80 -2.94
CA PHE A 63 6.99 3.83 -4.00
C PHE A 63 8.15 2.82 -4.03
N GLY A 64 9.39 3.30 -3.89
CA GLY A 64 10.58 2.44 -3.87
C GLY A 64 10.56 1.47 -2.70
N ILE A 65 10.28 1.95 -1.49
CA ILE A 65 10.23 1.12 -0.29
C ILE A 65 9.14 0.05 -0.42
N VAL A 66 7.92 0.46 -0.75
CA VAL A 66 6.78 -0.46 -0.81
C VAL A 66 6.95 -1.45 -1.96
N SER A 67 7.44 -1.00 -3.11
CA SER A 67 7.71 -1.89 -4.25
C SER A 67 8.75 -2.95 -3.93
N ALA A 68 9.84 -2.55 -3.25
CA ALA A 68 10.90 -3.49 -2.89
C ALA A 68 10.39 -4.56 -1.91
N GLU A 69 9.64 -4.15 -0.91
CA GLU A 69 9.10 -5.10 0.07
C GLU A 69 7.97 -5.96 -0.52
N ALA A 70 7.11 -5.37 -1.36
CA ALA A 70 6.05 -6.12 -2.02
C ALA A 70 6.60 -7.20 -2.96
N ALA A 71 7.73 -6.94 -3.61
CA ALA A 71 8.34 -7.92 -4.51
C ALA A 71 8.73 -9.21 -3.79
N LYS A 72 9.03 -9.14 -2.50
CA LYS A 72 9.39 -10.30 -1.68
C LYS A 72 8.16 -11.00 -1.11
N ALA A 73 7.00 -10.36 -1.12
CA ALA A 73 5.78 -10.87 -0.50
C ALA A 73 5.12 -11.93 -1.38
N THR A 74 4.39 -12.85 -0.75
CA THR A 74 3.57 -13.85 -1.42
C THR A 74 2.09 -13.48 -1.41
N VAL A 75 1.73 -12.43 -0.66
CA VAL A 75 0.36 -11.90 -0.61
C VAL A 75 0.27 -10.63 -1.46
N PRO A 76 -0.92 -10.29 -1.97
CA PRO A 76 -1.11 -9.06 -2.72
C PRO A 76 -0.90 -7.81 -1.83
N VAL A 77 -0.12 -6.86 -2.32
CA VAL A 77 0.14 -5.57 -1.66
C VAL A 77 -0.24 -4.44 -2.61
N CYS A 78 -1.03 -3.50 -2.15
CA CYS A 78 -1.44 -2.32 -2.91
C CYS A 78 -0.95 -1.06 -2.18
N LEU A 79 -0.42 -0.11 -2.92
CA LEU A 79 -0.02 1.19 -2.39
C LEU A 79 -1.10 2.21 -2.69
N HIS A 80 -1.53 2.97 -1.67
CA HIS A 80 -2.64 3.90 -1.75
C HIS A 80 -2.22 5.27 -1.22
N LEU A 81 -2.50 6.32 -2.00
CA LEU A 81 -2.42 7.69 -1.53
C LEU A 81 -3.74 8.06 -0.88
N ASP A 82 -3.74 8.15 0.45
CA ASP A 82 -4.91 8.51 1.24
C ASP A 82 -5.02 10.03 1.34
N HIS A 83 -6.24 10.55 1.39
CA HIS A 83 -6.53 11.99 1.49
C HIS A 83 -5.98 12.85 0.34
N GLY A 84 -5.60 12.30 -0.78
CA GLY A 84 -5.00 13.05 -1.89
C GLY A 84 -5.52 14.48 -2.00
N SER A 85 -4.78 15.47 -1.47
CA SER A 85 -5.29 16.81 -1.16
C SER A 85 -5.51 17.69 -2.38
N SER A 86 -5.04 17.28 -3.56
CA SER A 86 -5.21 18.05 -4.79
C SER A 86 -5.21 17.11 -6.00
N PHE A 87 -5.74 17.62 -7.10
CA PHE A 87 -5.68 16.93 -8.38
C PHE A 87 -4.22 16.72 -8.81
N GLU A 88 -3.38 17.74 -8.62
CA GLU A 88 -1.98 17.70 -8.99
C GLU A 88 -1.22 16.60 -8.23
N LEU A 89 -1.48 16.45 -6.94
CA LEU A 89 -0.84 15.41 -6.14
C LEU A 89 -1.30 14.02 -6.61
N ALA A 90 -2.57 13.85 -6.89
CA ALA A 90 -3.10 12.58 -7.40
C ALA A 90 -2.45 12.21 -8.74
N MET A 91 -2.27 13.18 -9.63
CA MET A 91 -1.61 12.96 -10.92
C MET A 91 -0.14 12.60 -10.75
N GLN A 92 0.55 13.22 -9.81
CA GLN A 92 1.95 12.89 -9.52
C GLN A 92 2.11 11.47 -8.96
N ALA A 93 1.10 10.99 -8.24
CA ALA A 93 1.12 9.65 -7.63
C ALA A 93 0.88 8.53 -8.64
N ILE A 94 0.28 8.84 -9.78
CA ILE A 94 0.07 7.86 -10.85
C ILE A 94 1.39 7.65 -11.60
#